data_1902b1ad2a074a5d88f95e55519bcd35
#
_entry.id   1902b1ad2a074a5d88f95e55519bcd35
#
_cell.length_a   1.000
_cell.length_b   1.000
_cell.length_c   1.000
_cell.angle_alpha   90.00
_cell.angle_beta   90.00
_cell.angle_gamma   90.00
#
_symmetry.space_group_name_H-M   'P 1'
#
loop_
_entity.id
_entity.type
_entity.pdbx_description
1 polymer ?
#
loop_
_entity_poly.entity_id
_entity_poly.type
_entity_poly.pdbx_seq_one_letter_code
_entity_poly.pdbx_strand_id
1 'polypeptide(L)'
;MAVGIRPNVELAKAAGLAVGRGIIIDEGMQTSDPDILAVGECVEAGGRVYGLVAPLYEMARVAAARLAGDVSASFVHADTPTRLKVTGIELFALGDFAEGEDRESVVLRDVAAGVYKRVILRQDRIIGTVLFGETGDGAWFSELKQKAVDVSKMRDTLIFGQAYQGGPPLDPYGGRCSLAA
;
A
#
# COMPACT_ATOMS: atom_id res chain seq x y z
N MET A 1 -13.68 -6.77 18.05
CA MET A 1 -12.20 -6.81 17.98
C MET A 1 -11.82 -7.41 16.65
N ALA A 2 -11.05 -6.73 15.82
CA ALA A 2 -10.59 -7.22 14.51
C ALA A 2 -9.06 -7.42 14.61
N VAL A 3 -8.62 -8.67 14.59
CA VAL A 3 -7.22 -9.05 14.87
C VAL A 3 -6.50 -9.67 13.67
N GLY A 4 -6.98 -9.38 12.47
CA GLY A 4 -6.43 -9.92 11.22
C GLY A 4 -7.13 -11.20 10.76
N ILE A 5 -6.54 -11.85 9.77
CA ILE A 5 -7.03 -13.08 9.15
C ILE A 5 -6.14 -14.27 9.50
N ARG A 6 -6.72 -15.45 9.48
CA ARG A 6 -6.01 -16.73 9.53
C ARG A 6 -6.48 -17.58 8.35
N PRO A 7 -5.61 -17.82 7.35
CA PRO A 7 -5.95 -18.67 6.22
C PRO A 7 -6.42 -20.06 6.66
N ASN A 8 -7.49 -20.56 6.05
CA ASN A 8 -7.92 -21.93 6.25
C ASN A 8 -7.22 -22.84 5.23
N VAL A 9 -6.34 -23.70 5.69
CA VAL A 9 -5.48 -24.55 4.87
C VAL A 9 -5.74 -26.07 5.06
N GLU A 10 -6.73 -26.44 5.87
CA GLU A 10 -6.92 -27.84 6.28
C GLU A 10 -7.22 -28.77 5.10
N LEU A 11 -8.06 -28.31 4.15
CA LEU A 11 -8.35 -29.07 2.94
C LEU A 11 -7.10 -29.27 2.07
N ALA A 12 -6.29 -28.21 1.91
CA ALA A 12 -5.05 -28.26 1.14
C ALA A 12 -4.02 -29.22 1.77
N LYS A 13 -3.89 -29.18 3.11
CA LYS A 13 -3.04 -30.14 3.84
C LYS A 13 -3.51 -31.58 3.66
N ALA A 14 -4.81 -31.82 3.76
CA ALA A 14 -5.37 -33.17 3.55
C ALA A 14 -5.16 -33.68 2.11
N ALA A 15 -5.10 -32.77 1.13
CA ALA A 15 -4.78 -33.06 -0.26
C ALA A 15 -3.26 -33.19 -0.53
N GLY A 16 -2.39 -32.99 0.47
CA GLY A 16 -0.94 -33.08 0.31
C GLY A 16 -0.28 -31.87 -0.35
N LEU A 17 -1.01 -30.73 -0.46
CA LEU A 17 -0.43 -29.52 -1.03
C LEU A 17 0.56 -28.85 -0.05
N ALA A 18 1.53 -28.12 -0.60
CA ALA A 18 2.45 -27.32 0.20
C ALA A 18 1.71 -26.16 0.86
N VAL A 19 1.85 -26.02 2.19
CA VAL A 19 1.25 -24.96 2.98
C VAL A 19 2.26 -24.33 3.93
N GLY A 20 2.20 -23.02 4.06
CA GLY A 20 2.89 -22.24 5.08
C GLY A 20 1.85 -21.62 6.03
N ARG A 21 1.75 -20.29 6.04
CA ARG A 21 0.63 -19.57 6.66
C ARG A 21 -0.65 -19.69 5.84
N GLY A 22 -0.52 -19.83 4.53
CA GLY A 22 -1.54 -20.08 3.54
C GLY A 22 -1.16 -21.25 2.62
N ILE A 23 -1.98 -21.53 1.61
CA ILE A 23 -1.63 -22.45 0.53
C ILE A 23 -0.55 -21.79 -0.31
N ILE A 24 0.62 -22.39 -0.41
CA ILE A 24 1.74 -21.82 -1.17
C ILE A 24 1.42 -21.87 -2.66
N ILE A 25 1.48 -20.72 -3.32
CA ILE A 25 1.28 -20.57 -4.75
C ILE A 25 2.43 -19.79 -5.40
N ASP A 26 2.61 -20.03 -6.69
CA ASP A 26 3.50 -19.22 -7.54
C ASP A 26 2.78 -17.95 -8.07
N GLU A 27 3.47 -17.19 -8.90
CA GLU A 27 2.93 -15.99 -9.55
C GLU A 27 1.81 -16.30 -10.56
N GLY A 28 1.70 -17.53 -11.03
CA GLY A 28 0.63 -18.03 -11.90
C GLY A 28 -0.57 -18.58 -11.15
N MET A 29 -0.61 -18.44 -9.82
CA MET A 29 -1.62 -19.01 -8.93
C MET A 29 -1.55 -20.53 -8.80
N GLN A 30 -0.46 -21.17 -9.24
CA GLN A 30 -0.30 -22.60 -9.22
C GLN A 30 0.20 -23.06 -7.84
N THR A 31 -0.39 -24.14 -7.33
CA THR A 31 0.02 -24.79 -6.08
C THR A 31 1.23 -25.72 -6.31
N SER A 32 1.60 -26.49 -5.29
CA SER A 32 2.61 -27.56 -5.44
C SER A 32 2.15 -28.71 -6.35
N ASP A 33 0.86 -28.81 -6.65
CA ASP A 33 0.28 -29.71 -7.63
C ASP A 33 0.03 -28.93 -8.93
N PRO A 34 0.58 -29.38 -10.08
CA PRO A 34 0.46 -28.67 -11.35
C PRO A 34 -0.98 -28.59 -11.90
N ASP A 35 -1.89 -29.43 -11.44
CA ASP A 35 -3.28 -29.47 -11.87
C ASP A 35 -4.21 -28.66 -10.97
N ILE A 36 -3.64 -28.01 -9.90
CA ILE A 36 -4.42 -27.27 -8.93
C ILE A 36 -3.97 -25.81 -8.85
N LEU A 37 -4.90 -24.89 -9.11
CA LEU A 37 -4.74 -23.47 -8.83
C LEU A 37 -5.46 -23.11 -7.53
N ALA A 38 -4.91 -22.11 -6.80
CA ALA A 38 -5.57 -21.56 -5.62
C ALA A 38 -5.55 -20.03 -5.63
N VAL A 39 -6.65 -19.42 -5.18
CA VAL A 39 -6.83 -17.96 -5.07
C VAL A 39 -7.63 -17.62 -3.82
N GLY A 40 -7.49 -16.41 -3.32
CA GLY A 40 -8.29 -15.92 -2.20
C GLY A 40 -7.49 -15.76 -0.90
N GLU A 41 -8.19 -15.54 0.21
CA GLU A 41 -7.56 -15.33 1.53
C GLU A 41 -6.86 -16.58 2.09
N CYS A 42 -7.11 -17.75 1.51
CA CYS A 42 -6.47 -18.99 1.92
C CYS A 42 -5.05 -19.17 1.37
N VAL A 43 -4.59 -18.33 0.43
CA VAL A 43 -3.30 -18.51 -0.24
C VAL A 43 -2.17 -17.70 0.39
N GLU A 44 -0.95 -18.17 0.13
CA GLU A 44 0.30 -17.47 0.42
C GLU A 44 1.11 -17.33 -0.87
N ALA A 45 1.28 -16.09 -1.35
CA ALA A 45 2.07 -15.77 -2.53
C ALA A 45 3.30 -14.94 -2.14
N GLY A 46 4.48 -15.38 -2.53
CA GLY A 46 5.74 -14.69 -2.20
C GLY A 46 5.97 -14.48 -0.70
N GLY A 47 5.55 -15.42 0.15
CA GLY A 47 5.66 -15.33 1.61
C GLY A 47 4.64 -14.38 2.27
N ARG A 48 3.60 -13.93 1.55
CA ARG A 48 2.57 -12.99 2.04
C ARG A 48 1.19 -13.62 2.00
N VAL A 49 0.36 -13.30 3.00
CA VAL A 49 -1.07 -13.58 3.02
C VAL A 49 -1.85 -12.30 2.78
N TYR A 50 -3.05 -12.41 2.21
CA TYR A 50 -3.82 -11.28 1.71
C TYR A 50 -5.19 -11.26 2.38
N GLY A 51 -5.53 -10.14 3.03
CA GLY A 51 -6.81 -9.91 3.69
C GLY A 51 -7.62 -8.75 3.09
N LEU A 52 -7.21 -8.26 1.91
CA LEU A 52 -7.91 -7.22 1.17
C LEU A 52 -8.47 -7.80 -0.12
N VAL A 53 -9.67 -7.38 -0.48
CA VAL A 53 -10.42 -7.94 -1.63
C VAL A 53 -9.74 -7.64 -2.98
N ALA A 54 -9.13 -6.46 -3.14
CA ALA A 54 -8.58 -6.06 -4.44
C ALA A 54 -7.46 -6.99 -4.96
N PRO A 55 -6.44 -7.38 -4.19
CA PRO A 55 -5.46 -8.38 -4.62
C PRO A 55 -6.09 -9.73 -4.99
N LEU A 56 -7.18 -10.14 -4.31
CA LEU A 56 -7.83 -11.41 -4.57
C LEU A 56 -8.51 -11.44 -5.94
N TYR A 57 -9.09 -10.32 -6.38
CA TYR A 57 -9.62 -10.20 -7.73
C TYR A 57 -8.52 -10.28 -8.80
N GLU A 58 -7.36 -9.69 -8.56
CA GLU A 58 -6.23 -9.80 -9.47
C GLU A 58 -5.72 -11.24 -9.56
N MET A 59 -5.61 -11.95 -8.42
CA MET A 59 -5.29 -13.38 -8.39
C MET A 59 -6.30 -14.21 -9.21
N ALA A 60 -7.59 -13.94 -9.02
CA ALA A 60 -8.63 -14.63 -9.77
C ALA A 60 -8.54 -14.36 -11.28
N ARG A 61 -8.19 -13.13 -11.69
CA ARG A 61 -7.99 -12.77 -13.09
C ARG A 61 -6.79 -13.50 -13.69
N VAL A 62 -5.68 -13.60 -12.95
CA VAL A 62 -4.51 -14.35 -13.38
C VAL A 62 -4.82 -15.83 -13.52
N ALA A 63 -5.49 -16.43 -12.52
CA ALA A 63 -5.89 -17.83 -12.58
C ALA A 63 -6.80 -18.12 -13.79
N ALA A 64 -7.79 -17.25 -14.05
CA ALA A 64 -8.67 -17.38 -15.20
C ALA A 64 -7.91 -17.30 -16.54
N ALA A 65 -6.97 -16.37 -16.66
CA ALA A 65 -6.13 -16.23 -17.85
C ALA A 65 -5.26 -17.48 -18.09
N ARG A 66 -4.63 -17.99 -17.01
CA ARG A 66 -3.86 -19.24 -17.06
C ARG A 66 -4.71 -20.43 -17.52
N LEU A 67 -5.91 -20.58 -16.98
CA LEU A 67 -6.85 -21.63 -17.41
C LEU A 67 -7.31 -21.46 -18.87
N ALA A 68 -7.35 -20.23 -19.38
CA ALA A 68 -7.63 -19.93 -20.77
C ALA A 68 -6.42 -20.12 -21.72
N GLY A 69 -5.27 -20.55 -21.21
CA GLY A 69 -4.07 -20.83 -21.99
C GLY A 69 -3.04 -19.68 -22.05
N ASP A 70 -3.27 -18.54 -21.37
CA ASP A 70 -2.27 -17.49 -21.28
C ASP A 70 -1.24 -17.81 -20.19
N VAL A 71 -0.18 -18.51 -20.61
CA VAL A 71 0.93 -18.88 -19.74
C VAL A 71 1.79 -17.70 -19.27
N SER A 72 1.61 -16.52 -19.85
CA SER A 72 2.34 -15.30 -19.47
C SER A 72 1.66 -14.53 -18.34
N ALA A 73 0.38 -14.81 -18.05
CA ALA A 73 -0.34 -14.15 -16.98
C ALA A 73 0.35 -14.39 -15.62
N SER A 74 0.66 -13.32 -14.91
CA SER A 74 1.43 -13.35 -13.67
C SER A 74 0.87 -12.33 -12.68
N PHE A 75 0.79 -12.72 -11.43
CA PHE A 75 0.39 -11.85 -10.32
C PHE A 75 1.62 -11.13 -9.78
N VAL A 76 1.58 -9.82 -9.86
CA VAL A 76 2.59 -8.97 -9.24
C VAL A 76 1.97 -8.30 -8.02
N HIS A 77 2.59 -8.52 -6.86
CA HIS A 77 2.15 -7.85 -5.64
C HIS A 77 2.28 -6.33 -5.82
N ALA A 78 1.14 -5.64 -5.87
CA ALA A 78 1.10 -4.19 -5.79
C ALA A 78 0.60 -3.77 -4.40
N ASP A 79 1.22 -2.76 -3.83
CA ASP A 79 0.73 -2.17 -2.59
C ASP A 79 -0.65 -1.55 -2.82
N THR A 80 -1.65 -2.17 -2.23
CA THR A 80 -3.03 -1.69 -2.33
C THR A 80 -3.31 -0.69 -1.21
N PRO A 81 -3.74 0.53 -1.54
CA PRO A 81 -4.14 1.49 -0.52
C PRO A 81 -5.31 0.97 0.30
N THR A 82 -5.19 1.07 1.61
CA THR A 82 -6.31 0.85 2.53
C THR A 82 -6.99 2.18 2.80
N ARG A 83 -8.29 2.25 2.57
CA ARG A 83 -9.14 3.40 2.91
C ARG A 83 -10.20 2.96 3.89
N LEU A 84 -10.28 3.65 5.02
CA LEU A 84 -11.35 3.47 5.99
C LEU A 84 -12.12 4.79 6.07
N LYS A 85 -13.42 4.73 5.82
CA LYS A 85 -14.35 5.83 6.03
C LYS A 85 -15.52 5.31 6.85
N VAL A 86 -15.42 5.52 8.15
CA VAL A 86 -16.49 5.23 9.12
C VAL A 86 -16.88 6.52 9.84
N THR A 87 -18.00 6.54 10.52
CA THR A 87 -18.51 7.74 11.18
C THR A 87 -17.41 8.45 11.99
N GLY A 88 -17.04 9.66 11.53
CA GLY A 88 -16.04 10.51 12.19
C GLY A 88 -14.58 10.09 12.03
N ILE A 89 -14.28 9.06 11.23
CA ILE A 89 -12.89 8.60 10.99
C ILE A 89 -12.64 8.48 9.50
N GLU A 90 -11.66 9.21 9.01
CA GLU A 90 -11.10 9.04 7.68
C GLU A 90 -9.64 8.61 7.80
N LEU A 91 -9.31 7.46 7.22
CA LEU A 91 -7.96 6.91 7.22
C LEU A 91 -7.58 6.48 5.80
N PHE A 92 -6.37 6.82 5.41
CA PHE A 92 -5.69 6.30 4.24
C PHE A 92 -4.33 5.74 4.67
N ALA A 93 -4.01 4.54 4.22
CA ALA A 93 -2.72 3.92 4.48
C ALA A 93 -2.24 3.17 3.24
N LEU A 94 -0.95 3.30 2.92
CA LEU A 94 -0.34 2.70 1.75
C LEU A 94 1.10 2.28 2.07
N GLY A 95 1.50 1.08 1.65
CA GLY A 95 2.88 0.62 1.68
C GLY A 95 3.36 0.14 3.04
N ASP A 96 4.65 0.30 3.32
CA ASP A 96 5.33 -0.22 4.49
C ASP A 96 5.50 0.88 5.56
N PHE A 97 4.92 0.67 6.73
CA PHE A 97 4.97 1.62 7.87
C PHE A 97 5.86 1.13 9.01
N ALA A 98 6.56 0.01 8.84
CA ALA A 98 7.45 -0.49 9.89
C ALA A 98 8.58 0.50 10.19
N GLU A 99 9.09 0.48 11.39
CA GLU A 99 10.29 1.23 11.78
C GLU A 99 11.54 0.50 11.29
N GLY A 100 12.62 1.22 11.06
CA GLY A 100 13.89 0.67 10.60
C GLY A 100 14.94 1.75 10.49
N GLU A 101 16.22 1.39 10.64
CA GLU A 101 17.34 2.32 10.61
C GLU A 101 17.56 2.99 9.24
N ASP A 102 17.13 2.32 8.17
CA ASP A 102 17.22 2.80 6.79
C ASP A 102 16.01 3.65 6.35
N ARG A 103 15.17 4.05 7.30
CA ARG A 103 13.89 4.73 7.05
C ARG A 103 13.83 6.05 7.78
N GLU A 104 13.27 7.02 7.12
CA GLU A 104 12.96 8.31 7.70
C GLU A 104 11.45 8.55 7.68
N SER A 105 10.94 9.17 8.73
CA SER A 105 9.53 9.54 8.84
C SER A 105 9.39 11.05 8.86
N VAL A 106 8.63 11.58 7.89
CA VAL A 106 8.14 12.97 7.91
C VAL A 106 6.75 12.95 8.52
N VAL A 107 6.54 13.67 9.62
CA VAL A 107 5.30 13.62 10.39
C VAL A 107 4.71 15.01 10.58
N LEU A 108 3.40 15.13 10.33
CA LEU A 108 2.60 16.29 10.70
C LEU A 108 1.52 15.82 11.66
N ARG A 109 1.38 16.52 12.79
CA ARG A 109 0.35 16.25 13.77
C ARG A 109 -0.30 17.56 14.21
N ASP A 110 -1.59 17.68 13.90
CA ASP A 110 -2.45 18.75 14.40
C ASP A 110 -3.58 18.13 15.25
N VAL A 111 -3.42 18.22 16.57
CA VAL A 111 -4.38 17.63 17.52
C VAL A 111 -5.68 18.41 17.52
N ALA A 112 -5.64 19.74 17.32
CA ALA A 112 -6.82 20.57 17.32
C ALA A 112 -7.71 20.32 16.10
N ALA A 113 -7.11 20.12 14.94
CA ALA A 113 -7.81 19.74 13.71
C ALA A 113 -8.10 18.24 13.60
N GLY A 114 -7.58 17.41 14.51
CA GLY A 114 -7.72 15.94 14.41
C GLY A 114 -6.98 15.34 13.22
N VAL A 115 -5.86 15.95 12.81
CA VAL A 115 -5.09 15.54 11.63
C VAL A 115 -3.77 14.89 12.05
N TYR A 116 -3.47 13.74 11.43
CA TYR A 116 -2.17 13.10 11.49
C TYR A 116 -1.76 12.63 10.11
N LYS A 117 -0.58 13.03 9.66
CA LYS A 117 0.04 12.58 8.42
C LYS A 117 1.43 12.04 8.72
N ARG A 118 1.77 10.88 8.17
CA ARG A 118 3.11 10.29 8.24
C ARG A 118 3.50 9.77 6.86
N VAL A 119 4.62 10.23 6.34
CA VAL A 119 5.23 9.74 5.11
C VAL A 119 6.57 9.10 5.47
N ILE A 120 6.76 7.86 5.06
CA ILE A 120 7.99 7.10 5.32
C ILE A 120 8.80 7.07 4.03
N LEU A 121 10.05 7.51 4.15
CA LEU A 121 11.01 7.60 3.06
C LEU A 121 12.12 6.58 3.23
N ARG A 122 12.62 6.08 2.11
CA ARG A 122 13.87 5.35 1.98
C ARG A 122 14.59 5.86 0.74
N GLN A 123 15.82 6.37 0.89
CA GLN A 123 16.58 6.93 -0.23
C GLN A 123 15.76 7.95 -1.04
N ASP A 124 15.17 8.93 -0.35
CA ASP A 124 14.31 9.98 -0.91
C ASP A 124 13.12 9.48 -1.76
N ARG A 125 12.66 8.26 -1.52
CA ARG A 125 11.47 7.67 -2.16
C ARG A 125 10.45 7.27 -1.12
N ILE A 126 9.18 7.47 -1.43
CA ILE A 126 8.09 7.08 -0.53
C ILE A 126 7.97 5.56 -0.53
N ILE A 127 8.06 4.95 0.66
CA ILE A 127 7.81 3.52 0.88
C ILE A 127 6.51 3.27 1.63
N GLY A 128 6.03 4.24 2.40
CA GLY A 128 4.78 4.15 3.15
C GLY A 128 4.17 5.51 3.41
N THR A 129 2.84 5.54 3.55
CA THR A 129 2.07 6.75 3.88
C THR A 129 0.87 6.39 4.75
N VAL A 130 0.67 7.17 5.81
CA VAL A 130 -0.51 7.10 6.66
C VAL A 130 -1.09 8.50 6.80
N LEU A 131 -2.36 8.66 6.45
CA LEU A 131 -3.12 9.90 6.59
C LEU A 131 -4.36 9.63 7.44
N PHE A 132 -4.60 10.45 8.45
CA PHE A 132 -5.76 10.39 9.31
C PHE A 132 -6.40 11.78 9.42
N GLY A 133 -7.72 11.84 9.35
CA GLY A 133 -8.52 13.07 9.40
C GLY A 133 -8.56 13.80 8.07
N GLU A 134 -7.42 14.09 7.47
CA GLU A 134 -7.28 14.69 6.14
C GLU A 134 -6.60 13.70 5.19
N THR A 135 -7.37 13.07 4.30
CA THR A 135 -6.91 11.98 3.42
C THR A 135 -6.89 12.34 1.94
N GLY A 136 -7.18 13.61 1.58
CA GLY A 136 -7.33 14.07 0.20
C GLY A 136 -6.11 13.78 -0.69
N ASP A 137 -4.90 13.93 -0.15
CA ASP A 137 -3.64 13.70 -0.87
C ASP A 137 -3.28 12.22 -1.08
N GLY A 138 -4.09 11.27 -0.60
CA GLY A 138 -3.77 9.85 -0.66
C GLY A 138 -3.51 9.32 -2.08
N ALA A 139 -4.26 9.82 -3.08
CA ALA A 139 -4.04 9.45 -4.48
C ALA A 139 -2.69 9.96 -5.01
N TRP A 140 -2.33 11.19 -4.68
CA TRP A 140 -1.05 11.79 -5.05
C TRP A 140 0.14 11.05 -4.43
N PHE A 141 0.08 10.74 -3.12
CA PHE A 141 1.12 9.91 -2.49
C PHE A 141 1.22 8.51 -3.10
N SER A 142 0.09 7.92 -3.52
CA SER A 142 0.09 6.64 -4.23
C SER A 142 0.83 6.73 -5.56
N GLU A 143 0.59 7.79 -6.33
CA GLU A 143 1.25 8.04 -7.61
C GLU A 143 2.76 8.23 -7.44
N LEU A 144 3.19 9.06 -6.47
CA LEU A 144 4.61 9.28 -6.16
C LEU A 144 5.30 7.96 -5.81
N LYS A 145 4.63 7.13 -4.98
CA LYS A 145 5.17 5.82 -4.59
C LYS A 145 5.26 4.87 -5.78
N GLN A 146 4.19 4.72 -6.58
CA GLN A 146 4.16 3.82 -7.73
C GLN A 146 5.23 4.16 -8.77
N LYS A 147 5.41 5.47 -9.02
CA LYS A 147 6.43 5.97 -9.96
C LYS A 147 7.82 6.02 -9.35
N ALA A 148 7.99 5.64 -8.09
CA ALA A 148 9.23 5.73 -7.33
C ALA A 148 9.91 7.09 -7.49
N VAL A 149 9.13 8.17 -7.42
CA VAL A 149 9.61 9.54 -7.61
C VAL A 149 10.62 9.91 -6.52
N ASP A 150 11.73 10.54 -6.91
CA ASP A 150 12.66 11.17 -5.99
C ASP A 150 12.03 12.45 -5.43
N VAL A 151 11.80 12.47 -4.12
CA VAL A 151 11.12 13.57 -3.42
C VAL A 151 12.07 14.50 -2.68
N SER A 152 13.39 14.37 -2.87
CA SER A 152 14.41 15.16 -2.18
C SER A 152 14.16 16.67 -2.32
N LYS A 153 13.77 17.13 -3.51
CA LYS A 153 13.53 18.56 -3.80
C LYS A 153 12.23 19.11 -3.21
N MET A 154 11.30 18.26 -2.83
CA MET A 154 10.02 18.66 -2.24
C MET A 154 9.88 18.23 -0.77
N ARG A 155 10.97 17.79 -0.14
CA ARG A 155 10.99 17.19 1.19
C ARG A 155 10.35 18.08 2.24
N ASP A 156 10.69 19.38 2.26
CA ASP A 156 10.23 20.33 3.28
C ASP A 156 8.71 20.62 3.17
N THR A 157 8.14 20.42 1.99
CA THR A 157 6.72 20.69 1.72
C THR A 157 5.91 19.44 1.47
N LEU A 158 6.56 18.28 1.36
CA LEU A 158 5.95 17.00 1.01
C LEU A 158 4.73 16.67 1.87
N ILE A 159 4.86 16.87 3.19
CA ILE A 159 3.83 16.49 4.17
C ILE A 159 2.56 17.34 4.06
N PHE A 160 2.67 18.55 3.50
CA PHE A 160 1.52 19.46 3.33
C PHE A 160 0.65 19.09 2.12
N GLY A 161 1.11 18.17 1.25
CA GLY A 161 0.34 17.66 0.13
C GLY A 161 0.63 18.33 -1.21
N GLN A 162 -0.11 17.88 -2.23
CA GLN A 162 0.10 18.28 -3.64
C GLN A 162 -0.03 19.79 -3.87
N ALA A 163 -0.97 20.44 -3.19
CA ALA A 163 -1.25 21.85 -3.36
C ALA A 163 -0.05 22.76 -2.98
N TYR A 164 0.87 22.26 -2.17
CA TYR A 164 2.06 22.99 -1.72
C TYR A 164 3.29 22.76 -2.59
N GLN A 165 3.18 21.92 -3.63
CA GLN A 165 4.28 21.66 -4.54
C GLN A 165 4.34 22.72 -5.63
N GLY A 166 5.45 23.49 -5.70
CA GLY A 166 5.64 24.56 -6.70
C GLY A 166 5.16 25.94 -6.28
N GLY A 167 4.71 26.13 -5.04
CA GLY A 167 4.48 27.46 -4.45
C GLY A 167 5.79 28.15 -4.03
N PRO A 168 5.79 29.49 -3.90
CA PRO A 168 6.92 30.19 -3.29
C PRO A 168 7.18 29.67 -1.88
N PRO A 169 8.44 29.70 -1.37
CA PRO A 169 8.73 29.24 -0.02
C PRO A 169 7.83 29.97 0.98
N LEU A 170 7.27 29.17 1.91
CA LEU A 170 6.43 29.74 2.97
C LEU A 170 7.29 30.66 3.80
N ASP A 171 6.87 31.92 3.93
CA ASP A 171 7.48 32.86 4.88
C ASP A 171 7.25 32.31 6.30
N PRO A 172 8.31 32.01 7.06
CA PRO A 172 8.20 31.48 8.41
C PRO A 172 7.50 32.42 9.39
N TYR A 173 7.25 33.67 8.98
CA TYR A 173 6.58 34.70 9.81
C TYR A 173 5.18 35.10 9.31
N GLY A 174 4.58 34.36 8.35
CA GLY A 174 3.16 34.47 8.02
C GLY A 174 2.77 35.64 7.10
N GLY A 175 3.71 36.30 6.47
CA GLY A 175 3.45 37.31 5.44
C GLY A 175 3.46 36.69 4.04
N ARG A 176 2.41 36.88 3.23
CA ARG A 176 2.51 36.67 1.80
C ARG A 176 3.50 37.69 1.23
N CYS A 177 4.68 37.27 0.85
CA CYS A 177 5.57 38.13 0.09
C CYS A 177 4.96 38.36 -1.30
N SER A 178 4.23 39.45 -1.49
CA SER A 178 3.83 39.91 -2.81
C SER A 178 5.05 40.61 -3.41
N LEU A 179 5.87 39.87 -4.15
CA LEU A 179 6.79 40.49 -5.11
C LEU A 179 5.98 40.81 -6.38
N ALA A 180 5.37 42.01 -6.37
CA ALA A 180 5.00 42.67 -7.62
C ALA A 180 6.29 43.30 -8.19
N ALA A 181 6.61 42.94 -9.40
CA ALA A 181 7.47 43.70 -10.29
C ALA A 181 6.80 43.73 -11.66
#